data_29c2408dcfc3efb15c8d1c141580fb59
#
_entry.id   29c2408dcfc3efb15c8d1c141580fb59
#
_cell.length_a   1.000
_cell.length_b   1.000
_cell.length_c   1.000
_cell.angle_alpha   90.00
_cell.angle_beta   90.00
_cell.angle_gamma   90.00
#
_symmetry.space_group_name_H-M   'P 1'
#
loop_
_entity.id
_entity.type
_entity.pdbx_description
1 polymer ?
#
loop_
_entity_poly.entity_id
_entity_poly.type
_entity_poly.pdbx_seq_one_letter_code
_entity_poly.pdbx_strand_id
1 'polypeptide(L)'
;MEGSMGEFWIHLDGARKRQGQVPWGRLHALCSFLLTVSDTTKYNLPTLAWPRQKDDLEQYYLQQASSIEDDCCLETTYGITSELVFMMRLTTTLSQHVAYYMASDLPIPQDLEAACKNLESGIWNWSIESVSLPFVAQSDHLALSIIKLHIEAFHTALRIYFNARVFPCTEAQMAESVDTVAEKLGTIEDLKTSHGGPLTASIMWPGFVAACEATPSQREGWQAWWQHMLTYCIGNIATLWQVVQDVWKARDAGDLETPGWIGVLRANKQRILAI
;
A
#
# COMPACT_ATOMS: atom_id res chain seq x y z
N MET A 1 -5.72 -5.66 -24.74
CA MET A 1 -5.77 -5.00 -23.43
C MET A 1 -4.38 -4.63 -22.87
N GLU A 2 -3.27 -5.05 -23.49
CA GLU A 2 -1.90 -4.67 -23.10
C GLU A 2 -1.55 -3.19 -23.37
N GLY A 3 -2.23 -2.54 -24.33
CA GLY A 3 -1.95 -1.14 -24.68
C GLY A 3 -2.29 -0.12 -23.56
N SER A 4 -3.42 -0.29 -22.86
CA SER A 4 -3.88 0.70 -21.88
C SER A 4 -3.01 0.78 -20.61
N MET A 5 -2.43 -0.35 -20.19
CA MET A 5 -1.52 -0.37 -19.01
C MET A 5 -0.15 0.22 -19.35
N GLY A 6 0.36 -0.02 -20.55
CA GLY A 6 1.61 0.58 -21.01
C GLY A 6 1.55 2.11 -21.07
N GLU A 7 0.46 2.66 -21.61
CA GLU A 7 0.21 4.10 -21.65
C GLU A 7 0.09 4.72 -20.27
N PHE A 8 -0.60 4.05 -19.33
CA PHE A 8 -0.72 4.49 -17.95
C PHE A 8 0.66 4.66 -17.27
N TRP A 9 1.57 3.70 -17.43
CA TRP A 9 2.93 3.79 -16.88
C TRP A 9 3.74 4.94 -17.51
N ILE A 10 3.58 5.18 -18.81
CA ILE A 10 4.22 6.31 -19.51
C ILE A 10 3.71 7.64 -18.94
N HIS A 11 2.41 7.76 -18.68
CA HIS A 11 1.82 8.97 -18.09
C HIS A 11 2.27 9.19 -16.64
N LEU A 12 2.35 8.14 -15.82
CA LEU A 12 2.88 8.22 -14.46
C LEU A 12 4.36 8.62 -14.42
N ASP A 13 5.20 8.05 -15.27
CA ASP A 13 6.61 8.43 -15.36
C ASP A 13 6.77 9.86 -15.90
N GLY A 14 5.89 10.29 -16.80
CA GLY A 14 5.81 11.66 -17.28
C GLY A 14 5.40 12.67 -16.20
N ALA A 15 4.46 12.31 -15.33
CA ALA A 15 4.06 13.10 -14.18
C ALA A 15 5.22 13.22 -13.17
N ARG A 16 5.93 12.13 -12.89
CA ARG A 16 7.11 12.11 -12.01
C ARG A 16 8.22 13.07 -12.47
N LYS A 17 8.47 13.16 -13.78
CA LYS A 17 9.49 14.06 -14.36
C LYS A 17 9.09 15.54 -14.33
N ARG A 18 7.80 15.86 -14.22
CA ARG A 18 7.26 17.23 -14.21
C ARG A 18 6.99 17.80 -12.81
N GLN A 19 7.21 17.03 -11.75
CA GLN A 19 6.93 17.40 -10.35
C GLN A 19 7.59 18.72 -9.88
N GLY A 20 8.55 19.28 -10.61
CA GLY A 20 9.23 20.52 -10.23
C GLY A 20 8.66 21.83 -10.84
N GLN A 21 7.57 21.80 -11.62
CA GLN A 21 7.23 22.95 -12.48
C GLN A 21 5.84 23.58 -12.37
N VAL A 22 4.84 22.96 -11.65
CA VAL A 22 3.48 23.52 -11.64
C VAL A 22 2.76 23.28 -10.29
N PRO A 23 2.11 24.30 -9.67
CA PRO A 23 1.30 24.14 -8.45
C PRO A 23 -0.10 23.59 -8.80
N TRP A 24 -0.18 22.30 -9.04
CA TRP A 24 -1.44 21.60 -9.32
C TRP A 24 -1.79 20.73 -8.09
N GLY A 25 -2.00 21.34 -6.91
CA GLY A 25 -2.10 20.69 -5.62
C GLY A 25 -2.81 19.32 -5.61
N ARG A 26 -4.10 19.27 -5.98
CA ARG A 26 -4.88 18.02 -5.97
C ARG A 26 -4.38 16.98 -6.95
N LEU A 27 -4.06 17.37 -8.18
CA LEU A 27 -3.55 16.43 -9.19
C LEU A 27 -2.17 15.89 -8.77
N HIS A 28 -1.35 16.72 -8.15
CA HIS A 28 -0.05 16.33 -7.62
C HIS A 28 -0.20 15.30 -6.49
N ALA A 29 -1.10 15.52 -5.52
CA ALA A 29 -1.36 14.59 -4.43
C ALA A 29 -1.86 13.23 -4.96
N LEU A 30 -2.81 13.23 -5.91
CA LEU A 30 -3.30 12.03 -6.57
C LEU A 30 -2.19 11.27 -7.31
N CYS A 31 -1.39 11.96 -8.12
CA CYS A 31 -0.26 11.35 -8.83
C CYS A 31 0.78 10.79 -7.86
N SER A 32 1.07 11.51 -6.77
CA SER A 32 2.00 11.08 -5.73
C SER A 32 1.52 9.81 -5.04
N PHE A 33 0.23 9.73 -4.71
CA PHE A 33 -0.38 8.52 -4.15
C PHE A 33 -0.30 7.34 -5.12
N LEU A 34 -0.73 7.53 -6.37
CA LEU A 34 -0.67 6.48 -7.41
C LEU A 34 0.74 5.96 -7.63
N LEU A 35 1.74 6.86 -7.64
CA LEU A 35 3.15 6.49 -7.71
C LEU A 35 3.59 5.69 -6.49
N THR A 36 3.17 6.09 -5.29
CA THR A 36 3.48 5.38 -4.05
C THR A 36 2.92 3.96 -4.07
N VAL A 37 1.64 3.78 -4.43
CA VAL A 37 1.04 2.44 -4.58
C VAL A 37 1.76 1.62 -5.65
N SER A 38 2.08 2.23 -6.79
CA SER A 38 2.87 1.59 -7.83
C SER A 38 4.24 1.10 -7.34
N ASP A 39 4.91 1.91 -6.51
CA ASP A 39 6.24 1.57 -5.99
C ASP A 39 6.19 0.39 -5.00
N THR A 40 5.07 0.16 -4.30
CA THR A 40 4.89 -1.01 -3.41
C THR A 40 4.86 -2.35 -4.16
N THR A 41 4.63 -2.32 -5.46
CA THR A 41 4.54 -3.51 -6.33
C THR A 41 5.68 -3.62 -7.34
N LYS A 42 6.62 -2.67 -7.35
CA LYS A 42 7.81 -2.72 -8.23
C LYS A 42 8.82 -3.74 -7.73
N TYR A 43 9.23 -4.65 -8.61
CA TYR A 43 10.27 -5.65 -8.33
C TYR A 43 11.64 -5.31 -8.95
N ASN A 44 11.70 -4.35 -9.89
CA ASN A 44 12.93 -3.92 -10.58
C ASN A 44 13.51 -2.62 -10.01
N LEU A 45 13.20 -2.28 -8.76
CA LEU A 45 13.81 -1.12 -8.14
C LEU A 45 15.29 -1.40 -7.88
N PRO A 46 16.19 -0.46 -8.23
CA PRO A 46 17.59 -0.61 -7.91
C PRO A 46 17.75 -0.71 -6.39
N THR A 47 18.45 -1.74 -5.94
CA THR A 47 18.87 -1.86 -4.56
C THR A 47 20.04 -0.90 -4.37
N LEU A 48 19.86 0.07 -3.49
CA LEU A 48 20.85 1.10 -3.21
C LEU A 48 21.41 0.92 -1.79
N ALA A 49 22.72 1.12 -1.65
CA ALA A 49 23.30 1.23 -0.32
C ALA A 49 22.72 2.44 0.41
N TRP A 50 22.61 2.33 1.73
CA TRP A 50 22.16 3.41 2.58
C TRP A 50 23.13 4.59 2.54
N PRO A 51 22.67 5.84 2.42
CA PRO A 51 23.54 7.01 2.45
C PRO A 51 24.40 7.07 3.72
N ARG A 52 25.68 7.36 3.59
CA ARG A 52 26.63 7.34 4.71
C ARG A 52 26.77 8.68 5.42
N GLN A 53 26.30 9.79 4.82
CA GLN A 53 26.42 11.13 5.37
C GLN A 53 25.10 11.62 5.93
N LYS A 54 25.14 12.28 7.10
CA LYS A 54 23.95 12.80 7.78
C LYS A 54 23.18 13.82 6.92
N ASP A 55 23.90 14.65 6.19
CA ASP A 55 23.30 15.66 5.29
C ASP A 55 22.55 15.02 4.14
N ASP A 56 23.05 13.87 3.62
CA ASP A 56 22.36 13.09 2.58
C ASP A 56 21.06 12.49 3.12
N LEU A 57 21.03 12.07 4.39
CA LEU A 57 19.83 11.54 5.05
C LEU A 57 18.79 12.62 5.27
N GLU A 58 19.16 13.79 5.74
CA GLU A 58 18.25 14.90 5.97
C GLU A 58 17.67 15.40 4.65
N GLN A 59 18.49 15.55 3.62
CA GLN A 59 18.05 15.90 2.27
C GLN A 59 17.13 14.81 1.68
N TYR A 60 17.44 13.55 1.91
CA TYR A 60 16.63 12.42 1.50
C TYR A 60 15.22 12.45 2.14
N TYR A 61 15.13 12.66 3.45
CA TYR A 61 13.85 12.79 4.16
C TYR A 61 13.06 14.01 3.70
N LEU A 62 13.73 15.16 3.50
CA LEU A 62 13.09 16.38 3.01
C LEU A 62 12.54 16.21 1.59
N GLN A 63 13.25 15.51 0.70
CA GLN A 63 12.76 15.19 -0.64
C GLN A 63 11.53 14.28 -0.60
N GLN A 64 11.47 13.34 0.35
CA GLN A 64 10.31 12.47 0.52
C GLN A 64 9.11 13.23 1.11
N ALA A 65 9.33 14.12 2.07
CA ALA A 65 8.28 14.91 2.72
C ALA A 65 7.69 15.99 1.79
N SER A 66 8.53 16.71 1.04
CA SER A 66 8.11 17.84 0.19
C SER A 66 7.21 17.49 -0.99
N SER A 67 7.00 16.22 -1.26
CA SER A 67 6.18 15.75 -2.38
C SER A 67 4.71 15.49 -2.03
N ILE A 68 4.32 15.64 -0.77
CA ILE A 68 2.94 15.43 -0.31
C ILE A 68 2.49 16.74 0.35
N GLU A 69 1.90 17.62 -0.45
CA GLU A 69 1.22 18.80 0.08
C GLU A 69 -0.11 18.43 0.73
N ASP A 70 -0.46 19.14 1.80
CA ASP A 70 -1.67 18.99 2.62
C ASP A 70 -2.94 19.36 1.83
N ASP A 71 -3.35 18.51 0.92
CA ASP A 71 -4.62 18.68 0.21
C ASP A 71 -5.51 17.48 0.54
N CYS A 72 -6.47 17.69 1.46
CA CYS A 72 -7.39 16.66 1.99
C CYS A 72 -8.22 15.90 0.93
N CYS A 73 -7.81 15.93 -0.33
CA CYS A 73 -8.50 15.22 -1.40
C CYS A 73 -8.25 13.71 -1.36
N LEU A 74 -7.18 13.24 -0.71
CA LEU A 74 -6.85 11.82 -0.62
C LEU A 74 -7.82 11.07 0.29
N GLU A 75 -8.21 11.69 1.41
CA GLU A 75 -9.16 11.12 2.37
C GLU A 75 -10.52 10.89 1.74
N THR A 76 -11.02 11.86 0.97
CA THR A 76 -12.34 11.77 0.33
C THR A 76 -12.34 10.93 -0.95
N THR A 77 -11.21 10.86 -1.66
CA THR A 77 -11.12 10.13 -2.93
C THR A 77 -10.69 8.69 -2.76
N TYR A 78 -9.73 8.44 -1.87
CA TYR A 78 -9.11 7.14 -1.68
C TYR A 78 -9.21 6.59 -0.26
N GLY A 79 -9.76 7.35 0.69
CA GLY A 79 -9.82 6.93 2.09
C GLY A 79 -8.44 6.71 2.71
N ILE A 80 -7.47 7.57 2.39
CA ILE A 80 -6.12 7.50 2.94
C ILE A 80 -5.62 8.91 3.27
N THR A 81 -4.88 9.09 4.37
CA THR A 81 -4.28 10.37 4.73
C THR A 81 -2.92 10.57 4.06
N SER A 82 -2.53 11.83 3.84
CA SER A 82 -1.20 12.18 3.33
C SER A 82 -0.08 11.61 4.19
N GLU A 83 -0.28 11.54 5.51
CA GLU A 83 0.67 10.96 6.46
C GLU A 83 0.87 9.45 6.23
N LEU A 84 -0.22 8.68 6.04
CA LEU A 84 -0.13 7.26 5.72
C LEU A 84 0.55 7.02 4.36
N VAL A 85 0.28 7.86 3.36
CA VAL A 85 0.98 7.79 2.06
C VAL A 85 2.48 8.03 2.24
N PHE A 86 2.86 9.00 3.07
CA PHE A 86 4.25 9.26 3.39
C PHE A 86 4.92 8.05 4.07
N MET A 87 4.27 7.45 5.07
CA MET A 87 4.76 6.24 5.74
C MET A 87 4.87 5.03 4.79
N MET A 88 3.91 4.85 3.85
CA MET A 88 3.99 3.82 2.81
C MET A 88 5.23 4.00 1.93
N ARG A 89 5.52 5.25 1.52
CA ARG A 89 6.69 5.59 0.72
C ARG A 89 7.98 5.30 1.49
N LEU A 90 8.06 5.73 2.75
CA LEU A 90 9.22 5.44 3.60
C LEU A 90 9.41 3.94 3.79
N THR A 91 8.34 3.17 4.03
CA THR A 91 8.41 1.71 4.13
C THR A 91 8.98 1.09 2.85
N THR A 92 8.49 1.52 1.69
CA THR A 92 9.01 1.05 0.40
C THR A 92 10.50 1.34 0.26
N THR A 93 10.93 2.55 0.59
CA THR A 93 12.31 2.97 0.43
C THR A 93 13.25 2.25 1.41
N LEU A 94 12.89 2.21 2.70
CA LEU A 94 13.70 1.53 3.71
C LEU A 94 13.80 0.02 3.41
N SER A 95 12.71 -0.61 2.96
CA SER A 95 12.73 -2.02 2.58
C SER A 95 13.69 -2.34 1.44
N GLN A 96 13.92 -1.41 0.52
CA GLN A 96 14.88 -1.58 -0.58
C GLN A 96 16.33 -1.54 -0.06
N HIS A 97 16.62 -0.61 0.87
CA HIS A 97 17.93 -0.54 1.50
C HIS A 97 18.19 -1.80 2.35
N VAL A 98 17.22 -2.23 3.16
CA VAL A 98 17.33 -3.48 3.93
C VAL A 98 17.59 -4.66 2.98
N ALA A 99 16.83 -4.79 1.91
CA ALA A 99 17.00 -5.86 0.92
C ALA A 99 18.38 -5.83 0.25
N TYR A 100 18.99 -4.64 0.03
CA TYR A 100 20.35 -4.53 -0.49
C TYR A 100 21.38 -5.17 0.44
N TYR A 101 21.32 -4.87 1.77
CA TYR A 101 22.25 -5.44 2.73
C TYR A 101 22.05 -6.94 2.91
N MET A 102 20.80 -7.40 2.95
CA MET A 102 20.48 -8.83 3.03
C MET A 102 20.98 -9.61 1.79
N ALA A 103 20.74 -9.09 0.59
CA ALA A 103 21.18 -9.73 -0.66
C ALA A 103 22.72 -9.72 -0.84
N SER A 104 23.42 -8.79 -0.20
CA SER A 104 24.87 -8.66 -0.25
C SER A 104 25.57 -9.35 0.91
N ASP A 105 24.84 -10.03 1.80
CA ASP A 105 25.35 -10.62 3.06
C ASP A 105 26.17 -9.65 3.88
N LEU A 106 25.71 -8.39 3.94
CA LEU A 106 26.33 -7.30 4.69
C LEU A 106 25.51 -6.95 5.93
N PRO A 107 26.16 -6.54 7.03
CA PRO A 107 25.45 -6.07 8.22
C PRO A 107 24.66 -4.80 7.92
N ILE A 108 23.41 -4.74 8.41
CA ILE A 108 22.57 -3.55 8.28
C ILE A 108 23.19 -2.41 9.12
N PRO A 109 23.41 -1.21 8.56
CA PRO A 109 23.92 -0.06 9.31
C PRO A 109 23.01 0.33 10.47
N GLN A 110 23.58 0.77 11.60
CA GLN A 110 22.83 1.14 12.80
C GLN A 110 21.85 2.30 12.54
N ASP A 111 22.21 3.25 11.71
CA ASP A 111 21.37 4.38 11.34
C ASP A 111 20.19 3.95 10.45
N LEU A 112 20.38 2.98 9.56
CA LEU A 112 19.27 2.36 8.81
C LEU A 112 18.33 1.58 9.74
N GLU A 113 18.89 0.80 10.67
CA GLU A 113 18.08 0.09 11.67
C GLU A 113 17.29 1.06 12.55
N ALA A 114 17.91 2.16 12.99
CA ALA A 114 17.26 3.21 13.76
C ALA A 114 16.14 3.89 12.95
N ALA A 115 16.37 4.17 11.67
CA ALA A 115 15.34 4.73 10.79
C ALA A 115 14.14 3.78 10.64
N CYS A 116 14.38 2.47 10.49
CA CYS A 116 13.32 1.46 10.45
C CYS A 116 12.51 1.41 11.76
N LYS A 117 13.18 1.44 12.92
CA LYS A 117 12.51 1.45 14.23
C LYS A 117 11.71 2.73 14.47
N ASN A 118 12.21 3.88 14.01
CA ASN A 118 11.49 5.14 14.13
C ASN A 118 10.22 5.12 13.26
N LEU A 119 10.31 4.60 12.03
CA LEU A 119 9.15 4.44 11.17
C LEU A 119 8.14 3.43 11.75
N GLU A 120 8.61 2.29 12.27
CA GLU A 120 7.78 1.34 13.00
C GLU A 120 6.98 2.03 14.10
N SER A 121 7.67 2.75 14.99
CA SER A 121 7.03 3.48 16.08
C SER A 121 6.01 4.50 15.57
N GLY A 122 6.30 5.20 14.48
CA GLY A 122 5.36 6.13 13.84
C GLY A 122 4.11 5.42 13.34
N ILE A 123 4.26 4.28 12.66
CA ILE A 123 3.12 3.48 12.15
C ILE A 123 2.28 2.93 13.31
N TRP A 124 2.91 2.42 14.37
CA TRP A 124 2.18 1.81 15.50
C TRP A 124 1.47 2.83 16.40
N ASN A 125 2.05 4.02 16.55
CA ASN A 125 1.47 5.10 17.37
C ASN A 125 0.49 5.99 16.60
N TRP A 126 0.35 5.79 15.28
CA TRP A 126 -0.60 6.55 14.50
C TRP A 126 -2.05 6.21 14.90
N SER A 127 -2.92 7.23 14.97
CA SER A 127 -4.33 7.08 15.34
C SER A 127 -5.22 7.89 14.41
N ILE A 128 -6.36 7.30 14.02
CA ILE A 128 -7.41 7.98 13.24
C ILE A 128 -8.01 9.18 13.97
N GLU A 129 -7.92 9.22 15.28
CA GLU A 129 -8.46 10.33 16.09
C GLU A 129 -7.78 11.67 15.81
N SER A 130 -6.54 11.62 15.30
CA SER A 130 -5.82 12.83 14.86
C SER A 130 -6.27 13.35 13.50
N VAL A 131 -7.10 12.61 12.75
CA VAL A 131 -7.49 12.93 11.39
C VAL A 131 -8.69 13.88 11.38
N SER A 132 -8.51 15.04 10.76
CA SER A 132 -9.60 15.99 10.49
C SER A 132 -10.14 15.76 9.08
N LEU A 133 -11.47 15.67 8.94
CA LEU A 133 -12.16 15.49 7.66
C LEU A 133 -13.08 16.71 7.37
N PRO A 134 -12.52 17.91 7.17
CA PRO A 134 -13.31 19.15 7.11
C PRO A 134 -14.21 19.26 5.89
N PHE A 135 -13.93 18.49 4.82
CA PHE A 135 -14.68 18.55 3.56
C PHE A 135 -15.86 17.56 3.49
N VAL A 136 -16.01 16.68 4.48
CA VAL A 136 -17.16 15.80 4.57
C VAL A 136 -18.21 16.44 5.44
N ALA A 137 -19.44 16.60 4.92
CA ALA A 137 -20.52 17.17 5.71
C ALA A 137 -20.73 16.35 6.98
N GLN A 138 -20.72 17.00 8.14
CA GLN A 138 -20.91 16.33 9.44
C GLN A 138 -22.23 15.56 9.53
N SER A 139 -23.22 15.94 8.71
CA SER A 139 -24.51 15.24 8.59
C SER A 139 -24.46 13.97 7.73
N ASP A 140 -23.40 13.78 6.94
CA ASP A 140 -23.23 12.56 6.13
C ASP A 140 -22.47 11.48 6.91
N HIS A 141 -23.16 10.91 7.88
CA HIS A 141 -22.59 9.89 8.75
C HIS A 141 -22.14 8.62 7.99
N LEU A 142 -22.80 8.29 6.88
CA LEU A 142 -22.46 7.13 6.07
C LEU A 142 -21.10 7.36 5.38
N ALA A 143 -20.95 8.49 4.67
CA ALA A 143 -19.69 8.83 4.00
C ALA A 143 -18.55 8.92 5.02
N LEU A 144 -18.77 9.56 6.17
CA LEU A 144 -17.79 9.66 7.25
C LEU A 144 -17.35 8.28 7.75
N SER A 145 -18.31 7.37 7.97
CA SER A 145 -18.03 6.01 8.44
C SER A 145 -17.21 5.22 7.42
N ILE A 146 -17.59 5.27 6.14
CA ILE A 146 -16.88 4.57 5.05
C ILE A 146 -15.45 5.12 4.92
N ILE A 147 -15.26 6.44 4.92
CA ILE A 147 -13.92 7.05 4.83
C ILE A 147 -13.04 6.64 6.01
N LYS A 148 -13.57 6.68 7.23
CA LYS A 148 -12.82 6.25 8.42
C LYS A 148 -12.41 4.79 8.35
N LEU A 149 -13.32 3.89 7.96
CA LEU A 149 -13.01 2.47 7.79
C LEU A 149 -11.95 2.24 6.71
N HIS A 150 -11.98 2.97 5.61
CA HIS A 150 -10.92 2.92 4.60
C HIS A 150 -9.57 3.36 5.17
N ILE A 151 -9.51 4.50 5.86
CA ILE A 151 -8.27 5.00 6.48
C ILE A 151 -7.70 3.97 7.46
N GLU A 152 -8.55 3.37 8.30
CA GLU A 152 -8.12 2.33 9.23
C GLU A 152 -7.68 1.04 8.53
N ALA A 153 -8.33 0.64 7.43
CA ALA A 153 -7.91 -0.49 6.62
C ALA A 153 -6.53 -0.22 5.99
N PHE A 154 -6.29 0.99 5.47
CA PHE A 154 -4.97 1.40 4.97
C PHE A 154 -3.89 1.37 6.06
N HIS A 155 -4.20 1.90 7.24
CA HIS A 155 -3.25 1.89 8.36
C HIS A 155 -2.89 0.45 8.76
N THR A 156 -3.88 -0.43 8.91
CA THR A 156 -3.63 -1.84 9.26
C THR A 156 -2.86 -2.56 8.16
N ALA A 157 -3.20 -2.33 6.88
CA ALA A 157 -2.47 -2.89 5.75
C ALA A 157 -1.03 -2.34 5.66
N LEU A 158 -0.79 -1.10 6.07
CA LEU A 158 0.56 -0.54 6.16
C LEU A 158 1.41 -1.26 7.22
N ARG A 159 0.82 -1.66 8.35
CA ARG A 159 1.50 -2.50 9.37
C ARG A 159 1.86 -3.88 8.77
N ILE A 160 0.93 -4.50 8.04
CA ILE A 160 1.19 -5.76 7.32
C ILE A 160 2.34 -5.57 6.33
N TYR A 161 2.29 -4.50 5.52
CA TYR A 161 3.30 -4.19 4.52
C TYR A 161 4.68 -3.97 5.13
N PHE A 162 4.75 -3.21 6.24
CA PHE A 162 5.99 -2.99 6.96
C PHE A 162 6.58 -4.31 7.48
N ASN A 163 5.77 -5.14 8.13
CA ASN A 163 6.20 -6.43 8.67
C ASN A 163 6.65 -7.40 7.58
N ALA A 164 5.95 -7.42 6.46
CA ALA A 164 6.31 -8.28 5.33
C ALA A 164 7.62 -7.84 4.62
N ARG A 165 8.05 -6.57 4.80
CA ARG A 165 9.12 -5.98 3.99
C ARG A 165 10.35 -5.52 4.78
N VAL A 166 10.19 -5.19 6.06
CA VAL A 166 11.26 -4.57 6.88
C VAL A 166 11.59 -5.44 8.08
N PHE A 167 10.66 -5.59 9.03
CA PHE A 167 10.85 -6.39 10.23
C PHE A 167 9.75 -7.44 10.35
N PRO A 168 10.08 -8.73 10.17
CA PRO A 168 9.10 -9.80 10.30
C PRO A 168 8.46 -9.82 11.70
N CYS A 169 7.14 -9.94 11.75
CA CYS A 169 6.39 -10.22 12.97
C CYS A 169 6.06 -11.71 13.09
N THR A 170 5.45 -12.12 14.20
CA THR A 170 4.97 -13.48 14.37
C THR A 170 3.78 -13.76 13.44
N GLU A 171 3.60 -15.02 13.06
CA GLU A 171 2.47 -15.45 12.24
C GLU A 171 1.12 -15.07 12.87
N ALA A 172 0.99 -15.20 14.19
CA ALA A 172 -0.23 -14.80 14.91
C ALA A 172 -0.53 -13.31 14.81
N GLN A 173 0.48 -12.44 14.96
CA GLN A 173 0.30 -10.99 14.81
C GLN A 173 -0.04 -10.59 13.37
N MET A 174 0.54 -11.28 12.39
CA MET A 174 0.20 -11.08 10.98
C MET A 174 -1.24 -11.49 10.71
N ALA A 175 -1.67 -12.67 11.18
CA ALA A 175 -3.02 -13.17 11.00
C ALA A 175 -4.08 -12.25 11.62
N GLU A 176 -3.86 -11.73 12.83
CA GLU A 176 -4.74 -10.75 13.48
C GLU A 176 -4.89 -9.47 12.63
N SER A 177 -3.79 -8.96 12.09
CA SER A 177 -3.83 -7.78 11.21
C SER A 177 -4.58 -8.05 9.90
N VAL A 178 -4.42 -9.24 9.32
CA VAL A 178 -5.13 -9.70 8.13
C VAL A 178 -6.64 -9.78 8.37
N ASP A 179 -7.06 -10.34 9.51
CA ASP A 179 -8.48 -10.41 9.91
C ASP A 179 -9.07 -9.01 10.11
N THR A 180 -8.32 -8.11 10.74
CA THR A 180 -8.75 -6.72 10.94
C THR A 180 -9.00 -6.00 9.60
N VAL A 181 -8.15 -6.18 8.59
CA VAL A 181 -8.38 -5.59 7.27
C VAL A 181 -9.62 -6.21 6.61
N ALA A 182 -9.79 -7.54 6.69
CA ALA A 182 -10.94 -8.23 6.12
C ALA A 182 -12.25 -7.75 6.74
N GLU A 183 -12.31 -7.60 8.07
CA GLU A 183 -13.47 -7.08 8.80
C GLU A 183 -13.85 -5.66 8.34
N LYS A 184 -12.87 -4.75 8.26
CA LYS A 184 -13.11 -3.36 7.84
C LYS A 184 -13.61 -3.28 6.40
N LEU A 185 -12.98 -4.00 5.48
CA LEU A 185 -13.40 -4.03 4.08
C LEU A 185 -14.78 -4.67 3.90
N GLY A 186 -15.08 -5.73 4.65
CA GLY A 186 -16.41 -6.35 4.69
C GLY A 186 -17.48 -5.36 5.18
N THR A 187 -17.20 -4.66 6.29
CA THR A 187 -18.11 -3.64 6.85
C THR A 187 -18.39 -2.51 5.85
N ILE A 188 -17.38 -2.08 5.08
CA ILE A 188 -17.55 -1.07 4.02
C ILE A 188 -18.56 -1.57 2.97
N GLU A 189 -18.43 -2.81 2.50
CA GLU A 189 -19.32 -3.38 1.48
C GLU A 189 -20.74 -3.56 2.03
N ASP A 190 -20.89 -3.96 3.29
CA ASP A 190 -22.19 -4.06 3.96
C ASP A 190 -22.89 -2.69 4.08
N LEU A 191 -22.14 -1.65 4.45
CA LEU A 191 -22.66 -0.29 4.51
C LEU A 191 -23.11 0.22 3.14
N LYS A 192 -22.35 -0.02 2.09
CA LYS A 192 -22.71 0.35 0.70
C LYS A 192 -23.99 -0.37 0.27
N THR A 193 -24.07 -1.67 0.51
CA THR A 193 -25.20 -2.50 0.08
C THR A 193 -26.49 -2.12 0.82
N SER A 194 -26.42 -1.92 2.14
CA SER A 194 -27.59 -1.63 2.97
C SER A 194 -28.20 -0.24 2.70
N HIS A 195 -27.46 0.69 2.16
CA HIS A 195 -27.93 2.05 1.87
C HIS A 195 -28.29 2.29 0.39
N GLY A 196 -28.15 1.26 -0.47
CA GLY A 196 -28.53 1.37 -1.88
C GLY A 196 -27.72 2.44 -2.65
N GLY A 197 -26.56 2.80 -2.16
CA GLY A 197 -25.66 3.78 -2.77
C GLY A 197 -25.08 3.29 -4.10
N PRO A 198 -24.50 4.18 -4.91
CA PRO A 198 -23.80 3.77 -6.13
C PRO A 198 -22.68 2.79 -5.75
N LEU A 199 -22.62 1.68 -6.44
CA LEU A 199 -21.59 0.66 -6.26
C LEU A 199 -20.24 1.22 -6.71
N THR A 200 -19.49 1.82 -5.79
CA THR A 200 -18.10 2.22 -6.02
C THR A 200 -17.20 1.14 -5.45
N ALA A 201 -16.27 0.64 -6.25
CA ALA A 201 -15.32 -0.36 -5.80
C ALA A 201 -14.49 0.16 -4.61
N SER A 202 -14.19 -0.72 -3.68
CA SER A 202 -13.22 -0.43 -2.63
C SER A 202 -11.83 -0.27 -3.23
N ILE A 203 -11.00 0.54 -2.58
CA ILE A 203 -9.61 0.67 -2.98
C ILE A 203 -8.88 -0.64 -2.68
N MET A 204 -8.20 -1.18 -3.68
CA MET A 204 -7.74 -2.57 -3.65
C MET A 204 -6.47 -2.81 -2.85
N TRP A 205 -5.63 -1.76 -2.61
CA TRP A 205 -4.33 -1.95 -1.99
C TRP A 205 -4.37 -2.63 -0.60
N PRO A 206 -5.23 -2.21 0.35
CA PRO A 206 -5.32 -2.88 1.65
C PRO A 206 -5.71 -4.36 1.52
N GLY A 207 -6.71 -4.65 0.70
CA GLY A 207 -7.17 -6.02 0.46
C GLY A 207 -6.13 -6.88 -0.26
N PHE A 208 -5.38 -6.30 -1.20
CA PHE A 208 -4.29 -6.98 -1.90
C PHE A 208 -3.17 -7.37 -0.94
N VAL A 209 -2.66 -6.42 -0.15
CA VAL A 209 -1.56 -6.66 0.80
C VAL A 209 -1.98 -7.69 1.85
N ALA A 210 -3.16 -7.55 2.45
CA ALA A 210 -3.65 -8.46 3.48
C ALA A 210 -3.91 -9.87 2.91
N ALA A 211 -4.57 -9.99 1.76
CA ALA A 211 -4.82 -11.28 1.14
C ALA A 211 -3.53 -12.03 0.75
N CYS A 212 -2.48 -11.31 0.31
CA CYS A 212 -1.18 -11.91 0.05
C CYS A 212 -0.56 -12.54 1.31
N GLU A 213 -0.85 -12.01 2.51
CA GLU A 213 -0.33 -12.52 3.79
C GLU A 213 -1.30 -13.48 4.51
N ALA A 214 -2.47 -13.77 3.93
CA ALA A 214 -3.48 -14.63 4.53
C ALA A 214 -2.99 -16.06 4.76
N THR A 215 -3.24 -16.57 5.97
CA THR A 215 -3.04 -17.99 6.33
C THR A 215 -4.04 -18.90 5.60
N PRO A 216 -3.79 -20.21 5.47
CA PRO A 216 -4.72 -21.13 4.83
C PRO A 216 -6.14 -21.07 5.39
N SER A 217 -6.31 -20.85 6.71
CA SER A 217 -7.62 -20.74 7.36
C SER A 217 -8.39 -19.45 7.01
N GLN A 218 -7.69 -18.39 6.60
CA GLN A 218 -8.30 -17.11 6.24
C GLN A 218 -8.66 -17.02 4.75
N ARG A 219 -8.10 -17.91 3.91
CA ARG A 219 -8.21 -17.79 2.45
C ARG A 219 -9.63 -17.92 1.91
N GLU A 220 -10.50 -18.69 2.57
CA GLU A 220 -11.90 -18.84 2.15
C GLU A 220 -12.64 -17.48 2.21
N GLY A 221 -12.48 -16.73 3.31
CA GLY A 221 -13.07 -15.40 3.46
C GLY A 221 -12.54 -14.42 2.41
N TRP A 222 -11.22 -14.43 2.18
CA TRP A 222 -10.61 -13.61 1.14
C TRP A 222 -11.06 -14.00 -0.27
N GLN A 223 -11.24 -15.29 -0.56
CA GLN A 223 -11.78 -15.73 -1.85
C GLN A 223 -13.19 -15.19 -2.07
N ALA A 224 -14.06 -15.25 -1.07
CA ALA A 224 -15.41 -14.68 -1.15
C ALA A 224 -15.37 -13.16 -1.39
N TRP A 225 -14.51 -12.44 -0.67
CA TRP A 225 -14.35 -11.00 -0.86
C TRP A 225 -13.87 -10.65 -2.29
N TRP A 226 -12.85 -11.34 -2.81
CA TRP A 226 -12.34 -11.12 -4.16
C TRP A 226 -13.38 -11.44 -5.24
N GLN A 227 -14.18 -12.51 -5.04
CA GLN A 227 -15.28 -12.81 -5.96
C GLN A 227 -16.33 -11.69 -5.98
N HIS A 228 -16.63 -11.09 -4.83
CA HIS A 228 -17.48 -9.90 -4.79
C HIS A 228 -16.85 -8.72 -5.52
N MET A 229 -15.55 -8.42 -5.29
CA MET A 229 -14.86 -7.33 -5.98
C MET A 229 -14.85 -7.50 -7.51
N LEU A 230 -14.77 -8.71 -8.01
CA LEU A 230 -14.84 -8.98 -9.46
C LEU A 230 -16.18 -8.54 -10.10
N THR A 231 -17.27 -8.45 -9.33
CA THR A 231 -18.56 -7.98 -9.82
C THR A 231 -18.56 -6.51 -10.24
N TYR A 232 -17.59 -5.72 -9.75
CA TYR A 232 -17.42 -4.32 -10.18
C TYR A 232 -16.88 -4.16 -11.60
N CYS A 233 -16.42 -5.24 -12.24
CA CYS A 233 -15.92 -5.26 -13.62
C CYS A 233 -14.74 -4.29 -13.88
N ILE A 234 -13.93 -3.99 -12.88
CA ILE A 234 -12.73 -3.16 -13.01
C ILE A 234 -11.54 -4.06 -13.41
N GLY A 235 -10.91 -3.75 -14.55
CA GLY A 235 -9.97 -4.66 -15.21
C GLY A 235 -8.72 -5.07 -14.41
N ASN A 236 -8.25 -4.25 -13.47
CA ASN A 236 -7.09 -4.60 -12.63
C ASN A 236 -7.43 -5.58 -11.50
N ILE A 237 -8.68 -5.65 -11.05
CA ILE A 237 -9.09 -6.53 -9.94
C ILE A 237 -8.79 -8.01 -10.26
N ALA A 238 -9.13 -8.47 -11.45
CA ALA A 238 -8.84 -9.85 -11.87
C ALA A 238 -7.33 -10.15 -11.86
N THR A 239 -6.52 -9.19 -12.27
CA THR A 239 -5.06 -9.31 -12.28
C THR A 239 -4.50 -9.37 -10.85
N LEU A 240 -4.98 -8.51 -9.95
CA LEU A 240 -4.59 -8.52 -8.55
C LEU A 240 -4.96 -9.85 -7.87
N TRP A 241 -6.18 -10.33 -8.12
CA TRP A 241 -6.64 -11.63 -7.61
C TRP A 241 -5.76 -12.78 -8.09
N GLN A 242 -5.37 -12.79 -9.36
CA GLN A 242 -4.45 -13.79 -9.89
C GLN A 242 -3.11 -13.79 -9.14
N VAL A 243 -2.55 -12.62 -8.86
CA VAL A 243 -1.28 -12.50 -8.10
C VAL A 243 -1.44 -13.04 -6.68
N VAL A 244 -2.55 -12.75 -5.99
CA VAL A 244 -2.83 -13.29 -4.65
C VAL A 244 -2.85 -14.83 -4.69
N GLN A 245 -3.56 -15.41 -5.67
CA GLN A 245 -3.61 -16.86 -5.84
C GLN A 245 -2.23 -17.46 -6.13
N ASP A 246 -1.41 -16.81 -6.93
CA ASP A 246 -0.06 -17.27 -7.24
C ASP A 246 0.87 -17.20 -6.02
N VAL A 247 0.70 -16.18 -5.14
CA VAL A 247 1.38 -16.11 -3.84
C VAL A 247 0.99 -17.29 -2.95
N TRP A 248 -0.31 -17.61 -2.87
CA TRP A 248 -0.77 -18.75 -2.07
C TRP A 248 -0.20 -20.07 -2.59
N LYS A 249 -0.21 -20.29 -3.91
CA LYS A 249 0.38 -21.49 -4.54
C LYS A 249 1.87 -21.61 -4.25
N ALA A 250 2.63 -20.50 -4.36
CA ALA A 250 4.06 -20.50 -4.08
C ALA A 250 4.34 -20.87 -2.61
N ARG A 251 3.58 -20.32 -1.67
CA ARG A 251 3.69 -20.64 -0.24
C ARG A 251 3.35 -22.12 0.04
N ASP A 252 2.27 -22.63 -0.54
CA ASP A 252 1.85 -24.03 -0.36
C ASP A 252 2.88 -25.02 -0.95
N ALA A 253 3.58 -24.60 -2.01
CA ALA A 253 4.69 -25.37 -2.60
C ALA A 253 6.00 -25.25 -1.80
N GLY A 254 6.06 -24.40 -0.76
CA GLY A 254 7.30 -24.13 0.00
C GLY A 254 8.36 -23.39 -0.83
N ASP A 255 7.93 -22.63 -1.84
CA ASP A 255 8.84 -21.89 -2.71
C ASP A 255 9.43 -20.68 -1.97
N LEU A 256 10.71 -20.82 -1.60
CA LEU A 256 11.49 -19.78 -0.92
C LEU A 256 12.13 -18.79 -1.90
N GLU A 257 12.15 -19.07 -3.21
CA GLU A 257 12.73 -18.18 -4.21
C GLU A 257 11.78 -17.05 -4.61
N THR A 258 10.47 -17.26 -4.41
CA THR A 258 9.42 -16.27 -4.71
C THR A 258 8.67 -15.80 -3.44
N PRO A 259 9.37 -15.22 -2.44
CA PRO A 259 8.73 -14.81 -1.21
C PRO A 259 7.75 -13.66 -1.46
N GLY A 260 6.46 -13.85 -1.11
CA GLY A 260 5.42 -12.86 -1.22
C GLY A 260 5.15 -12.36 -2.65
N TRP A 261 4.37 -11.30 -2.77
CA TRP A 261 3.93 -10.79 -4.09
C TRP A 261 5.07 -10.23 -4.96
N ILE A 262 6.12 -9.66 -4.36
CA ILE A 262 7.26 -9.13 -5.11
C ILE A 262 8.01 -10.25 -5.83
N GLY A 263 8.20 -11.40 -5.19
CA GLY A 263 8.80 -12.58 -5.78
C GLY A 263 7.97 -13.10 -6.96
N VAL A 264 6.67 -13.26 -6.74
CA VAL A 264 5.72 -13.70 -7.77
C VAL A 264 5.68 -12.75 -8.97
N LEU A 265 5.59 -11.43 -8.73
CA LEU A 265 5.61 -10.42 -9.80
C LEU A 265 6.91 -10.44 -10.60
N ARG A 266 8.05 -10.66 -9.94
CA ARG A 266 9.36 -10.79 -10.58
C ARG A 266 9.42 -12.06 -11.45
N ALA A 267 9.00 -13.21 -10.91
CA ALA A 267 8.98 -14.48 -11.62
C ALA A 267 8.10 -14.40 -12.88
N ASN A 268 6.91 -13.78 -12.76
CA ASN A 268 5.96 -13.63 -13.86
C ASN A 268 6.27 -12.43 -14.79
N LYS A 269 7.30 -11.63 -14.50
CA LYS A 269 7.62 -10.37 -15.21
C LYS A 269 6.42 -9.44 -15.34
N GLN A 270 5.57 -9.40 -14.32
CA GLN A 270 4.29 -8.72 -14.32
C GLN A 270 4.37 -7.40 -13.54
N ARG A 271 3.73 -6.36 -14.06
CA ARG A 271 3.54 -5.07 -13.38
C ARG A 271 2.06 -4.89 -13.06
N ILE A 272 1.76 -4.50 -11.85
CA ILE A 272 0.40 -4.25 -11.38
C ILE A 272 0.31 -2.90 -10.67
N LEU A 273 -0.91 -2.38 -10.59
CA LEU A 273 -1.26 -1.24 -9.76
C LEU A 273 -2.45 -1.64 -8.88
N ALA A 274 -2.26 -1.70 -7.58
CA ALA A 274 -3.26 -2.15 -6.61
C ALA A 274 -4.19 -0.99 -6.18
N ILE A 275 -5.01 -0.45 -7.12
CA ILE A 275 -5.98 0.62 -6.89
C ILE A 275 -7.37 0.16 -7.30
#